data_ff2479647b65bc79a1aa2f4e9fea44c8
#
_entry.id   ff2479647b65bc79a1aa2f4e9fea44c8
#
_cell.length_a   1.000
_cell.length_b   1.000
_cell.length_c   1.000
_cell.angle_alpha   90.00
_cell.angle_beta   90.00
_cell.angle_gamma   90.00
#
_symmetry.space_group_name_H-M   'P 1'
#
loop_
_entity.id
_entity.type
_entity.pdbx_description
1 polymer ?
#
loop_
_entity_poly.entity_id
_entity_poly.type
_entity_poly.pdbx_seq_one_letter_code
_entity_poly.pdbx_strand_id
1 'polypeptide(L)'
;MQQENGYTLSTEKRPNTVIDLFAGCGGLSLGLHKAGWTGLFAIEKCTDAFATLKYNLIDKEQHFNWPTWLPQTNMDINDVLSKYEQELTSLRGTVDLVAGGPPCQGFSMAGRRNESDVRNKLINSYIKFILNSATLL
;
A
#
# COMPACT_ATOMS: atom_id res chain seq x y z
N MET A 1 3.49 -10.07 53.63
CA MET A 1 4.07 -10.22 52.30
C MET A 1 2.97 -10.03 51.29
N GLN A 2 2.87 -8.85 50.69
CA GLN A 2 1.99 -8.60 49.56
C GLN A 2 2.80 -8.89 48.29
N GLN A 3 2.38 -9.90 47.53
CA GLN A 3 2.91 -10.11 46.18
C GLN A 3 2.28 -9.04 45.26
N GLU A 4 3.08 -8.06 44.89
CA GLU A 4 2.73 -7.17 43.79
C GLU A 4 2.78 -8.00 42.49
N ASN A 5 1.62 -8.34 41.94
CA ASN A 5 1.50 -8.87 40.59
C ASN A 5 1.83 -7.74 39.63
N GLY A 6 3.10 -7.57 39.32
CA GLY A 6 3.57 -6.66 38.32
C GLY A 6 3.15 -7.14 36.92
N TYR A 7 1.94 -6.78 36.49
CA TYR A 7 1.60 -6.81 35.08
C TYR A 7 2.35 -5.67 34.40
N THR A 8 3.55 -5.95 33.93
CA THR A 8 4.17 -5.12 32.92
C THR A 8 3.35 -5.30 31.64
N LEU A 9 2.43 -4.38 31.38
CA LEU A 9 1.87 -4.21 30.07
C LEU A 9 3.05 -3.86 29.15
N SER A 10 3.56 -4.84 28.40
CA SER A 10 4.49 -4.59 27.34
C SER A 10 3.72 -3.78 26.29
N THR A 11 3.90 -2.47 26.32
CA THR A 11 3.46 -1.57 25.24
C THR A 11 4.41 -1.73 24.05
N GLU A 12 4.64 -2.96 23.60
CA GLU A 12 5.30 -3.17 22.32
C GLU A 12 4.33 -2.71 21.25
N LYS A 13 4.55 -1.46 20.83
CA LYS A 13 3.82 -0.88 19.72
C LYS A 13 4.15 -1.71 18.48
N ARG A 14 3.10 -2.32 17.87
CA ARG A 14 3.27 -3.00 16.59
C ARG A 14 3.93 -2.07 15.56
N PRO A 15 4.74 -2.57 14.63
CA PRO A 15 5.30 -1.76 13.56
C PRO A 15 4.19 -1.06 12.77
N ASN A 16 4.45 0.18 12.36
CA ASN A 16 3.54 0.88 11.45
C ASN A 16 3.48 0.15 10.11
N THR A 17 2.28 0.01 9.57
CA THR A 17 2.02 -0.74 8.35
C THR A 17 1.64 0.17 7.18
N VAL A 18 2.09 -0.17 5.98
CA VAL A 18 1.84 0.63 4.78
C VAL A 18 1.45 -0.24 3.58
N ILE A 19 0.54 0.29 2.78
CA ILE A 19 0.25 -0.19 1.43
C ILE A 19 0.78 0.85 0.44
N ASP A 20 1.56 0.40 -0.55
CA ASP A 20 2.15 1.26 -1.58
C ASP A 20 1.42 1.08 -2.92
N LEU A 21 0.70 2.10 -3.36
CA LEU A 21 -0.06 2.10 -4.60
C LEU A 21 0.72 2.86 -5.69
N PHE A 22 0.65 2.37 -6.91
CA PHE A 22 1.46 2.90 -8.03
C PHE A 22 2.95 2.89 -7.69
N ALA A 23 3.39 1.75 -7.17
CA ALA A 23 4.66 1.66 -6.45
C ALA A 23 5.91 1.79 -7.35
N GLY A 24 5.78 1.63 -8.66
CA GLY A 24 6.92 1.65 -9.57
C GLY A 24 7.94 0.56 -9.21
N CYS A 25 9.21 0.93 -9.22
CA CYS A 25 10.31 0.03 -8.83
C CYS A 25 10.48 -0.10 -7.30
N GLY A 26 9.65 0.57 -6.50
CA GLY A 26 9.64 0.44 -5.05
C GLY A 26 10.47 1.47 -4.28
N GLY A 27 10.78 2.63 -4.87
CA GLY A 27 11.60 3.65 -4.19
C GLY A 27 10.97 4.19 -2.91
N LEU A 28 9.66 4.47 -2.91
CA LEU A 28 8.95 4.90 -1.71
C LEU A 28 8.93 3.80 -0.64
N SER A 29 8.61 2.58 -1.03
CA SER A 29 8.64 1.43 -0.12
C SER A 29 10.02 1.20 0.50
N LEU A 30 11.09 1.37 -0.26
CA LEU A 30 12.45 1.27 0.27
C LEU A 30 12.73 2.33 1.33
N GLY A 31 12.31 3.57 1.08
CA GLY A 31 12.45 4.66 2.05
C GLY A 31 11.68 4.38 3.34
N LEU A 32 10.47 3.89 3.23
CA LEU A 32 9.64 3.50 4.37
C LEU A 32 10.23 2.31 5.13
N HIS A 33 10.78 1.32 4.42
CA HIS A 33 11.51 0.21 5.03
C HIS A 33 12.67 0.69 5.90
N LYS A 34 13.50 1.60 5.38
CA LYS A 34 14.61 2.18 6.13
C LYS A 34 14.15 3.02 7.32
N ALA A 35 12.96 3.56 7.27
CA ALA A 35 12.33 4.29 8.38
C ALA A 35 11.62 3.37 9.41
N GLY A 36 11.72 2.05 9.26
CA GLY A 36 11.16 1.07 10.20
C GLY A 36 9.70 0.70 9.96
N TRP A 37 9.13 1.05 8.79
CA TRP A 37 7.79 0.64 8.41
C TRP A 37 7.76 -0.77 7.83
N THR A 38 6.67 -1.48 8.05
CA THR A 38 6.40 -2.77 7.43
C THR A 38 5.39 -2.60 6.30
N GLY A 39 5.74 -3.02 5.09
CA GLY A 39 4.82 -3.08 3.97
C GLY A 39 3.82 -4.24 4.14
N LEU A 40 2.57 -4.02 3.80
CA LEU A 40 1.61 -5.10 3.63
C LEU A 40 1.69 -5.66 2.21
N PHE A 41 1.54 -4.80 1.23
CA PHE A 41 1.75 -5.12 -0.18
C PHE A 41 1.93 -3.83 -1.00
N ALA A 42 2.27 -4.01 -2.26
CA ALA A 42 2.36 -2.94 -3.24
C ALA A 42 1.57 -3.30 -4.49
N ILE A 43 1.02 -2.29 -5.16
CA ILE A 43 0.33 -2.46 -6.44
C ILE A 43 1.07 -1.66 -7.49
N GLU A 44 1.50 -2.35 -8.54
CA GLU A 44 2.15 -1.79 -9.71
C GLU A 44 1.72 -2.57 -10.95
N LYS A 45 1.30 -1.86 -11.98
CA LYS A 45 0.80 -2.45 -13.24
C LYS A 45 1.91 -2.86 -14.19
N CYS A 46 3.01 -2.08 -14.23
CA CYS A 46 4.12 -2.34 -15.14
C CYS A 46 4.88 -3.59 -14.73
N THR A 47 4.99 -4.56 -15.64
CA THR A 47 5.65 -5.85 -15.40
C THR A 47 7.11 -5.68 -14.97
N ASP A 48 7.87 -4.84 -15.65
CA ASP A 48 9.30 -4.65 -15.39
C ASP A 48 9.54 -3.91 -14.08
N ALA A 49 8.72 -2.89 -13.79
CA ALA A 49 8.80 -2.15 -12.54
C ALA A 49 8.48 -3.06 -11.34
N PHE A 50 7.42 -3.86 -11.44
CA PHE A 50 7.07 -4.80 -10.39
C PHE A 50 8.14 -5.88 -10.19
N ALA A 51 8.74 -6.38 -11.27
CA ALA A 51 9.83 -7.35 -11.18
C ALA A 51 11.02 -6.80 -10.38
N THR A 52 11.38 -5.54 -10.59
CA THR A 52 12.43 -4.85 -9.83
C THR A 52 12.04 -4.69 -8.36
N LEU A 53 10.81 -4.25 -8.09
CA LEU A 53 10.28 -4.15 -6.72
C LEU A 53 10.31 -5.51 -6.02
N LYS A 54 9.84 -6.55 -6.68
CA LYS A 54 9.80 -7.91 -6.13
C LYS A 54 11.19 -8.41 -5.76
N TYR A 55 12.14 -8.28 -6.68
CA TYR A 55 13.52 -8.72 -6.44
C TYR A 55 14.13 -8.04 -5.21
N ASN A 56 14.02 -6.73 -5.11
CA ASN A 56 14.67 -5.96 -4.05
C ASN A 56 13.92 -6.00 -2.72
N LEU A 57 12.60 -5.87 -2.72
CA LEU A 57 11.82 -5.59 -1.51
C LEU A 57 11.03 -6.80 -1.01
N ILE A 58 10.68 -7.75 -1.86
CA ILE A 58 10.04 -8.99 -1.44
C ILE A 58 11.09 -10.06 -1.16
N ASP A 59 11.93 -10.35 -2.15
CA ASP A 59 12.85 -11.49 -2.09
C ASP A 59 14.10 -11.17 -1.27
N LYS A 60 14.70 -9.99 -1.42
CA LYS A 60 15.96 -9.62 -0.77
C LYS A 60 15.78 -8.96 0.60
N GLU A 61 15.08 -7.84 0.66
CA GLU A 61 14.93 -7.05 1.91
C GLU A 61 13.78 -7.53 2.79
N GLN A 62 12.85 -8.32 2.27
CA GLN A 62 11.69 -8.83 2.98
C GLN A 62 10.90 -7.72 3.69
N HIS A 63 10.71 -6.61 2.98
CA HIS A 63 9.98 -5.44 3.51
C HIS A 63 8.51 -5.74 3.77
N PHE A 64 7.92 -6.57 2.92
CA PHE A 64 6.49 -6.83 2.91
C PHE A 64 6.10 -8.06 3.73
N ASN A 65 5.12 -7.90 4.60
CA ASN A 65 4.34 -9.00 5.15
C ASN A 65 3.17 -9.30 4.19
N TRP A 66 3.51 -9.85 3.03
CA TRP A 66 2.59 -10.00 1.91
C TRP A 66 1.45 -10.96 2.22
N PRO A 67 0.18 -10.55 2.03
CA PRO A 67 -0.94 -11.41 2.36
C PRO A 67 -1.05 -12.59 1.37
N THR A 68 -1.42 -13.75 1.89
CA THR A 68 -1.50 -14.99 1.08
C THR A 68 -2.58 -14.96 0.02
N TRP A 69 -3.59 -14.11 0.18
CA TRP A 69 -4.69 -13.98 -0.78
C TRP A 69 -4.33 -13.13 -2.01
N LEU A 70 -3.25 -12.34 -1.96
CA LEU A 70 -2.83 -11.47 -3.06
C LEU A 70 -1.61 -12.07 -3.78
N PRO A 71 -1.69 -12.37 -5.08
CA PRO A 71 -0.53 -12.84 -5.84
C PRO A 71 0.61 -11.80 -5.86
N GLN A 72 1.84 -12.27 -5.79
CA GLN A 72 3.04 -11.43 -5.89
C GLN A 72 3.40 -11.19 -7.35
N THR A 73 2.56 -10.45 -8.05
CA THR A 73 2.71 -10.11 -9.47
C THR A 73 2.23 -8.69 -9.76
N ASN A 74 2.59 -8.16 -10.92
CA ASN A 74 2.07 -6.89 -11.38
C ASN A 74 0.55 -6.96 -11.54
N MET A 75 -0.16 -5.95 -11.08
CA MET A 75 -1.63 -5.88 -11.14
C MET A 75 -2.10 -4.44 -11.37
N ASP A 76 -3.20 -4.32 -12.08
CA ASP A 76 -3.95 -3.07 -12.15
C ASP A 76 -4.76 -2.86 -10.87
N ILE A 77 -4.77 -1.64 -10.35
CA ILE A 77 -5.50 -1.29 -9.13
C ILE A 77 -7.01 -1.59 -9.24
N ASN A 78 -7.59 -1.42 -10.43
CA ASN A 78 -9.01 -1.70 -10.66
C ASN A 78 -9.31 -3.20 -10.58
N ASP A 79 -8.39 -4.05 -11.03
CA ASP A 79 -8.53 -5.50 -10.89
C ASP A 79 -8.46 -5.92 -9.41
N VAL A 80 -7.56 -5.31 -8.65
CA VAL A 80 -7.47 -5.56 -7.20
C VAL A 80 -8.74 -5.12 -6.49
N LEU A 81 -9.26 -3.94 -6.79
CA LEU A 81 -10.51 -3.43 -6.21
C LEU A 81 -11.71 -4.34 -6.50
N SER A 82 -11.80 -4.89 -7.71
CA SER A 82 -12.93 -5.74 -8.09
C SER A 82 -12.82 -7.16 -7.57
N LYS A 83 -11.63 -7.74 -7.55
CA LYS A 83 -11.42 -9.14 -7.15
C LYS A 83 -11.30 -9.35 -5.65
N TYR A 84 -10.76 -8.37 -4.92
CA TYR A 84 -10.37 -8.52 -3.51
C TYR A 84 -11.09 -7.53 -2.59
N GLU A 85 -12.31 -7.14 -2.93
CA GLU A 85 -13.08 -6.15 -2.14
C GLU A 85 -13.28 -6.59 -0.69
N GLN A 86 -13.59 -7.86 -0.45
CA GLN A 86 -13.82 -8.39 0.89
C GLN A 86 -12.53 -8.41 1.70
N GLU A 87 -11.43 -8.86 1.10
CA GLU A 87 -10.11 -8.91 1.72
C GLU A 87 -9.60 -7.51 2.06
N LEU A 88 -9.79 -6.54 1.15
CA LEU A 88 -9.44 -5.15 1.39
C LEU A 88 -10.24 -4.56 2.56
N THR A 89 -11.54 -4.84 2.61
CA THR A 89 -12.40 -4.40 3.72
C THR A 89 -11.95 -5.00 5.06
N SER A 90 -11.47 -6.24 5.05
CA SER A 90 -10.95 -6.89 6.26
C SER A 90 -9.66 -6.24 6.81
N LEU A 91 -8.95 -5.48 6.00
CA LEU A 91 -7.74 -4.76 6.42
C LEU A 91 -8.03 -3.50 7.25
N ARG A 92 -9.26 -3.03 7.31
CA ARG A 92 -9.63 -1.85 8.09
C ARG A 92 -9.18 -2.00 9.55
N GLY A 93 -8.54 -0.95 10.06
CA GLY A 93 -7.96 -0.95 11.40
C GLY A 93 -6.57 -1.57 11.51
N THR A 94 -6.04 -2.18 10.45
CA THR A 94 -4.69 -2.78 10.42
C THR A 94 -3.70 -2.02 9.55
N VAL A 95 -4.16 -1.08 8.73
CA VAL A 95 -3.36 -0.27 7.83
C VAL A 95 -3.18 1.12 8.40
N ASP A 96 -1.94 1.52 8.66
CA ASP A 96 -1.63 2.85 9.20
C ASP A 96 -1.46 3.90 8.10
N LEU A 97 -1.00 3.48 6.92
CA LEU A 97 -0.75 4.37 5.80
C LEU A 97 -1.08 3.68 4.47
N VAL A 98 -1.81 4.36 3.63
CA VAL A 98 -1.88 4.08 2.19
C VAL A 98 -1.11 5.19 1.49
N ALA A 99 -0.02 4.84 0.85
CA ALA A 99 0.87 5.76 0.16
C ALA A 99 0.88 5.46 -1.34
N GLY A 100 1.39 6.39 -2.13
CA GLY A 100 1.59 6.19 -3.55
C GLY A 100 1.44 7.48 -4.35
N GLY A 101 1.92 7.45 -5.58
CA GLY A 101 1.89 8.56 -6.51
C GLY A 101 1.05 8.25 -7.75
N PRO A 102 -0.28 8.42 -7.72
CA PRO A 102 -1.08 8.25 -8.92
C PRO A 102 -0.65 9.25 -9.99
N PRO A 103 -0.70 8.87 -11.29
CA PRO A 103 -0.32 9.77 -12.38
C PRO A 103 -1.20 11.03 -12.39
N CYS A 104 -0.57 12.20 -12.23
CA CYS A 104 -1.25 13.51 -12.14
C CYS A 104 -1.21 14.32 -13.44
N GLN A 105 -0.73 13.77 -14.55
CA GLN A 105 -0.51 14.53 -15.80
C GLN A 105 -1.78 15.18 -16.38
N GLY A 106 -2.96 14.65 -16.05
CA GLY A 106 -4.26 15.24 -16.46
C GLY A 106 -4.64 16.51 -15.70
N PHE A 107 -3.96 16.84 -14.61
CA PHE A 107 -4.20 18.03 -13.78
C PHE A 107 -3.11 19.10 -13.91
N SER A 108 -2.04 18.81 -14.65
CA SER A 108 -0.94 19.76 -14.85
C SER A 108 -1.38 20.92 -15.73
N MET A 109 -1.02 22.16 -15.35
CA MET A 109 -1.22 23.37 -16.16
C MET A 109 -0.45 23.36 -17.49
N ALA A 110 0.56 22.51 -17.63
CA ALA A 110 1.34 22.35 -18.86
C ALA A 110 0.67 21.42 -19.89
N GLY A 111 -0.39 20.71 -19.52
CA GLY A 111 -1.20 19.86 -20.40
C GLY A 111 -2.61 20.38 -20.56
N ARG A 112 -3.27 20.04 -21.67
CA ARG A 112 -4.71 20.33 -21.83
C ARG A 112 -5.48 19.60 -20.73
N ARG A 113 -6.21 20.36 -19.91
CA ARG A 113 -7.16 19.78 -18.96
C ARG A 113 -8.20 18.98 -19.74
N ASN A 114 -8.14 17.68 -19.66
CA ASN A 114 -9.15 16.80 -20.22
C ASN A 114 -9.78 16.01 -19.05
N GLU A 115 -11.00 16.36 -18.68
CA GLU A 115 -11.74 15.68 -17.60
C GLU A 115 -11.98 14.19 -17.89
N SER A 116 -11.92 13.78 -19.15
CA SER A 116 -12.06 12.40 -19.60
C SER A 116 -10.75 11.63 -19.67
N ASP A 117 -9.62 12.23 -19.26
CA ASP A 117 -8.32 11.54 -19.27
C ASP A 117 -8.36 10.30 -18.35
N VAL A 118 -7.93 9.16 -18.88
CA VAL A 118 -7.83 7.88 -18.14
C VAL A 118 -7.06 8.04 -16.82
N ARG A 119 -6.11 8.96 -16.76
CA ARG A 119 -5.31 9.27 -15.57
C ARG A 119 -6.12 9.89 -14.44
N ASN A 120 -7.17 10.66 -14.75
CA ASN A 120 -8.10 11.19 -13.74
C ASN A 120 -8.90 10.06 -13.10
N LYS A 121 -9.19 8.99 -13.85
CA LYS A 121 -9.85 7.78 -13.32
C LYS A 121 -8.96 7.03 -12.32
N LEU A 122 -7.64 7.11 -12.46
CA LEU A 122 -6.71 6.47 -11.52
C LEU A 122 -6.72 7.14 -10.15
N ILE A 123 -6.94 8.45 -10.08
CA ILE A 123 -7.13 9.14 -8.80
C ILE A 123 -8.42 8.67 -8.12
N ASN A 124 -9.50 8.51 -8.87
CA ASN A 124 -10.74 7.96 -8.33
C ASN A 124 -10.55 6.53 -7.82
N SER A 125 -9.79 5.71 -8.53
CA SER A 125 -9.44 4.36 -8.08
C SER A 125 -8.60 4.38 -6.81
N TYR A 126 -7.67 5.31 -6.68
CA TYR A 126 -6.87 5.53 -5.48
C TYR A 126 -7.75 5.89 -4.27
N ILE A 127 -8.66 6.85 -4.44
CA ILE A 127 -9.61 7.25 -3.39
C ILE A 127 -10.50 6.06 -3.00
N LYS A 128 -11.04 5.34 -3.96
CA LYS A 128 -11.88 4.15 -3.72
C LYS A 128 -11.10 3.08 -2.94
N PHE A 129 -9.83 2.88 -3.27
CA PHE A 129 -8.98 1.95 -2.55
C PHE A 129 -8.84 2.34 -1.08
N ILE A 130 -8.56 3.62 -0.80
CA ILE A 130 -8.47 4.14 0.58
C ILE A 130 -9.78 3.90 1.33
N LEU A 131 -10.92 4.22 0.72
CA LEU A 131 -12.24 4.04 1.34
C LEU A 131 -12.54 2.57 1.68
N ASN A 132 -12.04 1.63 0.89
CA ASN A 132 -12.24 0.20 1.12
C ASN A 132 -11.30 -0.38 2.18
N SER A 133 -10.05 0.06 2.22
CA SER A 133 -9.01 -0.57 3.04
C SER A 133 -8.64 0.19 4.30
N ALA A 134 -8.93 1.48 4.40
CA ALA A 134 -8.58 2.31 5.55
C ALA A 134 -9.79 2.59 6.44
N THR A 135 -9.53 2.74 7.75
CA THR A 135 -10.50 3.30 8.68
C THR A 135 -10.43 4.81 8.55
N LEU A 136 -11.52 5.44 8.12
CA LEU A 136 -11.64 6.89 8.14
C LEU A 136 -11.95 7.34 9.57
N LEU A 137 -11.10 8.18 10.08
CA LEU A 137 -11.32 8.86 11.34
C LEU A 137 -12.23 10.08 11.13
#